data_966151de0cb4ab3335ab207645e63fee
#
_entry.id   966151de0cb4ab3335ab207645e63fee
#
_cell.length_a   1.000
_cell.length_b   1.000
_cell.length_c   1.000
_cell.angle_alpha   90.00
_cell.angle_beta   90.00
_cell.angle_gamma   90.00
#
_symmetry.space_group_name_H-M   'P 1'
#
loop_
_entity.id
_entity.type
_entity.pdbx_description
1 polymer ?
#
loop_
_entity_poly.entity_id
_entity_poly.type
_entity_poly.pdbx_seq_one_letter_code
_entity_poly.pdbx_strand_id
1 'polypeptide(L)'
;MIIGHKRILDFLKKSVANKHLAHAYLFAGPSHLGKRRVATEFIKMLNGQEAGENIDPDVLIVEPEILEKEGVIKELEIGISQARRIQHQMSLFPYQASYKIALIDRAGRMTREASNCLLKTLEEPTGKAILILITSNSRLLLPTIVSRCQLINFLPVKESEIKKGISDKSLDDKTLSQIVRLSNGRPGLAIQYLNDQSLLEDQNKIISQLEKLLRMDINDRYQYVEKIAKDVPKARQILNYWLFWFRDLLLLGTGCPDLVLYSQALPYKGSYSLPKLKKIIQTIKKTDWYLSNSSINARLALEVLMLEI
;
A
#
# COMPACT_ATOMS: atom_id res chain seq x y z
N MET A 1 8.69 -16.36 1.73
CA MET A 1 9.92 -15.66 2.19
C MET A 1 9.59 -14.20 2.49
N ILE A 2 10.04 -13.65 3.64
CA ILE A 2 9.91 -12.24 4.04
C ILE A 2 11.24 -11.55 3.74
N ILE A 3 11.19 -10.44 3.00
CA ILE A 3 12.36 -9.64 2.66
C ILE A 3 12.38 -8.39 3.54
N GLY A 4 13.47 -8.21 4.29
CA GLY A 4 13.60 -7.09 5.23
C GLY A 4 12.80 -7.29 6.53
N HIS A 5 12.55 -6.17 7.23
CA HIS A 5 11.75 -6.10 8.46
C HIS A 5 12.24 -6.96 9.63
N LYS A 6 13.53 -7.30 9.67
CA LYS A 6 14.12 -8.13 10.73
C LYS A 6 13.80 -7.60 12.14
N ARG A 7 13.90 -6.27 12.34
CA ARG A 7 13.60 -5.64 13.64
C ARG A 7 12.15 -5.86 14.07
N ILE A 8 11.19 -5.81 13.14
CA ILE A 8 9.76 -6.05 13.42
C ILE A 8 9.55 -7.51 13.78
N LEU A 9 10.14 -8.43 13.02
CA LEU A 9 10.04 -9.86 13.29
C LEU A 9 10.66 -10.22 14.64
N ASP A 10 11.85 -9.70 14.96
CA ASP A 10 12.51 -9.93 16.25
C ASP A 10 11.70 -9.36 17.42
N PHE A 11 11.06 -8.18 17.24
CA PHE A 11 10.16 -7.60 18.23
C PHE A 11 8.94 -8.50 18.45
N LEU A 12 8.26 -8.96 17.40
CA LEU A 12 7.09 -9.83 17.49
C LEU A 12 7.47 -11.19 18.15
N LYS A 13 8.59 -11.80 17.77
CA LYS A 13 9.12 -13.02 18.39
C LYS A 13 9.34 -12.85 19.88
N LYS A 14 9.98 -11.76 20.31
CA LYS A 14 10.20 -11.47 21.73
C LYS A 14 8.88 -11.24 22.48
N SER A 15 7.90 -10.56 21.87
CA SER A 15 6.58 -10.36 22.46
C SER A 15 5.86 -11.68 22.72
N VAL A 16 5.94 -12.62 21.78
CA VAL A 16 5.39 -13.97 21.95
C VAL A 16 6.13 -14.74 23.04
N ALA A 17 7.46 -14.78 22.99
CA ALA A 17 8.29 -15.52 23.96
C ALA A 17 8.10 -15.02 25.40
N ASN A 18 7.98 -13.72 25.58
CA ASN A 18 7.80 -13.09 26.90
C ASN A 18 6.32 -13.02 27.34
N LYS A 19 5.38 -13.52 26.53
CA LYS A 19 3.92 -13.41 26.77
C LYS A 19 3.42 -11.96 26.98
N HIS A 20 4.13 -10.98 26.43
CA HIS A 20 3.77 -9.56 26.45
C HIS A 20 3.12 -9.19 25.13
N LEU A 21 1.87 -9.62 24.95
CA LEU A 21 1.09 -9.39 23.73
C LEU A 21 0.08 -8.29 23.94
N ALA A 22 -0.02 -7.39 22.95
CA ALA A 22 -1.15 -6.47 22.88
C ALA A 22 -2.37 -7.21 22.31
N HIS A 23 -3.57 -6.79 22.73
CA HIS A 23 -4.82 -7.32 22.20
C HIS A 23 -5.09 -6.86 20.78
N ALA A 24 -4.48 -5.77 20.33
CA ALA A 24 -4.63 -5.24 18.98
C ALA A 24 -3.31 -4.67 18.43
N TYR A 25 -3.00 -5.01 17.19
CA TYR A 25 -1.83 -4.53 16.44
C TYR A 25 -2.29 -3.78 15.19
N LEU A 26 -1.65 -2.65 14.88
CA LEU A 26 -1.86 -1.91 13.66
C LEU A 26 -0.57 -1.87 12.83
N PHE A 27 -0.53 -2.62 11.72
CA PHE A 27 0.58 -2.63 10.77
C PHE A 27 0.36 -1.55 9.73
N ALA A 28 1.05 -0.43 9.86
CA ALA A 28 0.92 0.73 9.00
C ALA A 28 2.16 0.94 8.12
N GLY A 29 1.96 1.38 6.88
CA GLY A 29 3.02 1.71 5.94
C GLY A 29 2.63 1.45 4.49
N PRO A 30 3.38 1.95 3.51
CA PRO A 30 3.09 1.83 2.08
C PRO A 30 2.70 0.41 1.65
N SER A 31 1.95 0.29 0.56
CA SER A 31 1.61 -1.00 -0.05
C SER A 31 2.88 -1.72 -0.53
N HIS A 32 2.80 -3.04 -0.69
CA HIS A 32 3.88 -3.91 -1.18
C HIS A 32 5.12 -4.02 -0.27
N LEU A 33 5.03 -3.61 1.02
CA LEU A 33 6.10 -3.82 2.01
C LEU A 33 6.09 -5.22 2.63
N GLY A 34 5.10 -6.06 2.34
CA GLY A 34 5.02 -7.41 2.90
C GLY A 34 4.30 -7.48 4.25
N LYS A 35 3.53 -6.45 4.65
CA LYS A 35 2.80 -6.41 5.94
C LYS A 35 1.94 -7.65 6.17
N ARG A 36 1.17 -8.09 5.14
CA ARG A 36 0.34 -9.30 5.22
C ARG A 36 1.18 -10.56 5.49
N ARG A 37 2.33 -10.70 4.84
CA ARG A 37 3.25 -11.84 5.08
C ARG A 37 3.80 -11.83 6.50
N VAL A 38 4.18 -10.66 7.02
CA VAL A 38 4.62 -10.53 8.41
C VAL A 38 3.47 -10.83 9.38
N ALA A 39 2.24 -10.39 9.10
CA ALA A 39 1.07 -10.71 9.90
C ALA A 39 0.79 -12.23 9.92
N THR A 40 0.84 -12.89 8.76
CA THR A 40 0.69 -14.35 8.66
C THR A 40 1.78 -15.08 9.46
N GLU A 41 3.02 -14.63 9.36
CA GLU A 41 4.12 -15.21 10.16
C GLU A 41 3.92 -14.98 11.66
N PHE A 42 3.41 -13.82 12.06
CA PHE A 42 3.07 -13.55 13.44
C PHE A 42 1.93 -14.46 13.96
N ILE A 43 0.91 -14.70 13.13
CA ILE A 43 -0.18 -15.65 13.44
C ILE A 43 0.40 -17.07 13.67
N LYS A 44 1.33 -17.50 12.83
CA LYS A 44 2.03 -18.78 13.02
C LYS A 44 2.80 -18.85 14.34
N MET A 45 3.48 -17.77 14.70
CA MET A 45 4.20 -17.71 15.99
C MET A 45 3.26 -17.78 17.19
N LEU A 46 2.05 -17.22 17.09
CA LEU A 46 1.05 -17.22 18.16
C LEU A 46 0.38 -18.59 18.35
N ASN A 47 0.03 -19.25 17.27
CA ASN A 47 -0.80 -20.46 17.29
C ASN A 47 -0.02 -21.75 16.99
N GLY A 48 1.29 -21.67 16.67
CA GLY A 48 2.14 -22.84 16.47
C GLY A 48 1.82 -23.69 15.24
N GLN A 49 0.87 -23.26 14.39
CA GLN A 49 0.47 -23.99 13.19
C GLN A 49 1.10 -23.39 11.93
N GLU A 50 1.33 -24.22 10.93
CA GLU A 50 1.53 -23.72 9.58
C GLU A 50 0.22 -23.09 9.10
N ALA A 51 0.12 -21.77 9.16
CA ALA A 51 -1.00 -21.03 8.58
C ALA A 51 -0.88 -21.09 7.04
N GLY A 52 -1.14 -22.23 6.47
CA GLY A 52 -1.17 -22.49 5.04
C GLY A 52 -2.36 -23.37 4.74
N GLU A 53 -3.22 -22.91 3.85
CA GLU A 53 -4.25 -23.66 3.09
C GLU A 53 -5.39 -24.36 3.83
N ASN A 54 -5.29 -24.68 5.11
CA ASN A 54 -6.42 -25.18 5.89
C ASN A 54 -7.09 -24.03 6.63
N ILE A 55 -8.43 -24.01 6.58
CA ILE A 55 -9.29 -23.06 7.31
C ILE A 55 -9.05 -23.30 8.81
N ASP A 56 -8.21 -22.47 9.43
CA ASP A 56 -8.02 -22.47 10.87
C ASP A 56 -9.28 -21.84 11.51
N PRO A 57 -10.09 -22.59 12.30
CA PRO A 57 -11.31 -22.07 12.91
C PRO A 57 -11.02 -20.92 13.89
N ASP A 58 -9.77 -20.77 14.34
CA ASP A 58 -9.35 -19.74 15.27
C ASP A 58 -8.78 -18.50 14.58
N VAL A 59 -8.67 -18.51 13.25
CA VAL A 59 -8.16 -17.37 12.45
C VAL A 59 -9.22 -16.90 11.46
N LEU A 60 -9.67 -15.67 11.62
CA LEU A 60 -10.55 -14.99 10.69
C LEU A 60 -9.78 -13.95 9.88
N ILE A 61 -9.76 -14.09 8.56
CA ILE A 61 -9.21 -13.09 7.66
C ILE A 61 -10.36 -12.34 6.99
N VAL A 62 -10.35 -11.01 7.09
CA VAL A 62 -11.31 -10.12 6.45
C VAL A 62 -10.56 -9.16 5.55
N GLU A 63 -11.04 -9.06 4.31
CA GLU A 63 -10.50 -8.15 3.30
C GLU A 63 -11.67 -7.56 2.48
N PRO A 64 -11.47 -6.43 1.78
CA PRO A 64 -12.46 -5.89 0.87
C PRO A 64 -12.87 -6.92 -0.17
N GLU A 65 -14.16 -7.06 -0.40
CA GLU A 65 -14.68 -7.91 -1.47
C GLU A 65 -14.38 -7.29 -2.84
N ILE A 66 -14.12 -8.12 -3.82
CA ILE A 66 -13.86 -7.71 -5.19
C ILE A 66 -15.12 -8.03 -6.01
N LEU A 67 -15.76 -7.00 -6.57
CA LEU A 67 -16.81 -7.16 -7.55
C LEU A 67 -16.23 -6.95 -8.96
N GLU A 68 -16.43 -7.93 -9.81
CA GLU A 68 -16.19 -7.80 -11.24
C GLU A 68 -17.56 -7.61 -11.95
N LYS A 69 -17.76 -6.44 -12.55
CA LYS A 69 -18.92 -6.13 -13.38
C LYS A 69 -18.43 -5.56 -14.71
N GLU A 70 -18.85 -6.19 -15.82
CA GLU A 70 -18.56 -5.72 -17.18
C GLU A 70 -17.06 -5.46 -17.45
N GLY A 71 -16.17 -6.32 -16.91
CA GLY A 71 -14.72 -6.18 -17.04
C GLY A 71 -14.11 -5.08 -16.14
N VAL A 72 -14.90 -4.42 -15.30
CA VAL A 72 -14.43 -3.45 -14.32
C VAL A 72 -14.32 -4.15 -12.95
N ILE A 73 -13.11 -4.23 -12.44
CA ILE A 73 -12.83 -4.73 -11.10
C ILE A 73 -13.00 -3.60 -10.10
N LYS A 74 -14.01 -3.70 -9.24
CA LYS A 74 -14.28 -2.74 -8.17
C LYS A 74 -14.05 -3.40 -6.82
N GLU A 75 -13.18 -2.79 -6.03
CA GLU A 75 -12.94 -3.17 -4.65
C GLU A 75 -13.97 -2.50 -3.73
N LEU A 76 -14.75 -3.29 -3.00
CA LEU A 76 -15.76 -2.78 -2.07
C LEU A 76 -15.14 -2.29 -0.76
N GLU A 77 -15.94 -1.59 0.04
CA GLU A 77 -15.57 -1.26 1.42
C GLU A 77 -15.87 -2.44 2.36
N ILE A 78 -15.12 -2.51 3.45
CA ILE A 78 -15.40 -3.45 4.54
C ILE A 78 -16.58 -2.89 5.33
N GLY A 79 -17.73 -3.54 5.18
CA GLY A 79 -18.99 -3.10 5.76
C GLY A 79 -19.22 -3.56 7.20
N ILE A 80 -20.33 -3.09 7.78
CA ILE A 80 -20.73 -3.41 9.18
C ILE A 80 -21.00 -4.92 9.39
N SER A 81 -21.47 -5.64 8.37
CA SER A 81 -21.70 -7.09 8.46
C SER A 81 -20.40 -7.86 8.71
N GLN A 82 -19.33 -7.49 8.01
CA GLN A 82 -18.00 -8.07 8.20
C GLN A 82 -17.43 -7.68 9.57
N ALA A 83 -17.64 -6.45 10.03
CA ALA A 83 -17.23 -6.01 11.37
C ALA A 83 -17.96 -6.77 12.49
N ARG A 84 -19.27 -7.01 12.35
CA ARG A 84 -20.04 -7.83 13.29
C ARG A 84 -19.56 -9.28 13.32
N ARG A 85 -19.18 -9.84 12.17
CA ARG A 85 -18.59 -11.18 12.10
C ARG A 85 -17.27 -11.23 12.88
N ILE A 86 -16.41 -10.21 12.75
CA ILE A 86 -15.18 -10.09 13.52
C ILE A 86 -15.50 -10.01 15.02
N GLN A 87 -16.40 -9.12 15.42
CA GLN A 87 -16.82 -8.95 16.81
C GLN A 87 -17.31 -10.25 17.43
N HIS A 88 -18.18 -11.00 16.72
CA HIS A 88 -18.66 -12.29 17.15
C HIS A 88 -17.51 -13.29 17.32
N GLN A 89 -16.65 -13.45 16.33
CA GLN A 89 -15.53 -14.37 16.38
C GLN A 89 -14.56 -14.06 17.54
N MET A 90 -14.31 -12.77 17.77
CA MET A 90 -13.39 -12.31 18.84
C MET A 90 -13.99 -12.47 20.25
N SER A 91 -15.34 -12.64 20.38
CA SER A 91 -15.98 -12.94 21.66
C SER A 91 -15.95 -14.42 22.05
N LEU A 92 -15.58 -15.31 21.12
CA LEU A 92 -15.49 -16.74 21.36
C LEU A 92 -14.12 -17.13 21.94
N PHE A 93 -14.08 -18.21 22.71
CA PHE A 93 -12.82 -18.83 23.10
C PHE A 93 -12.16 -19.52 21.91
N PRO A 94 -10.81 -19.62 21.87
CA PRO A 94 -10.11 -20.42 20.88
C PRO A 94 -10.57 -21.89 20.95
N TYR A 95 -10.72 -22.53 19.79
CA TYR A 95 -11.14 -23.91 19.69
C TYR A 95 -9.98 -24.90 19.87
N GLN A 96 -8.88 -24.68 19.13
CA GLN A 96 -7.70 -25.54 19.16
C GLN A 96 -6.41 -24.75 19.39
N ALA A 97 -6.39 -23.49 19.00
CA ALA A 97 -5.20 -22.63 19.06
C ALA A 97 -5.02 -21.96 20.44
N SER A 98 -3.88 -21.29 20.62
CA SER A 98 -3.63 -20.51 21.84
C SER A 98 -4.41 -19.21 21.87
N TYR A 99 -4.68 -18.63 20.70
CA TYR A 99 -5.34 -17.33 20.52
C TYR A 99 -6.40 -17.37 19.42
N LYS A 100 -7.50 -16.64 19.63
CA LYS A 100 -8.47 -16.29 18.60
C LYS A 100 -7.97 -15.06 17.88
N ILE A 101 -7.80 -15.14 16.56
CA ILE A 101 -7.14 -14.06 15.80
C ILE A 101 -8.06 -13.58 14.70
N ALA A 102 -8.22 -12.26 14.58
CA ALA A 102 -8.82 -11.63 13.41
C ALA A 102 -7.77 -10.75 12.71
N LEU A 103 -7.60 -10.98 11.41
CA LEU A 103 -6.76 -10.19 10.53
C LEU A 103 -7.64 -9.38 9.58
N ILE A 104 -7.57 -8.05 9.66
CA ILE A 104 -8.25 -7.15 8.73
C ILE A 104 -7.22 -6.59 7.77
N ASP A 105 -7.20 -7.11 6.54
CA ASP A 105 -6.34 -6.55 5.50
C ASP A 105 -7.02 -5.31 4.89
N ARG A 106 -6.23 -4.31 4.53
CA ARG A 106 -6.70 -3.02 4.01
C ARG A 106 -7.75 -2.34 4.93
N ALA A 107 -7.51 -2.36 6.23
CA ALA A 107 -8.41 -1.81 7.25
C ALA A 107 -8.81 -0.34 7.00
N GLY A 108 -8.01 0.44 6.27
CA GLY A 108 -8.37 1.79 5.82
C GLY A 108 -9.56 1.85 4.85
N ARG A 109 -10.08 0.69 4.39
CA ARG A 109 -11.29 0.57 3.57
C ARG A 109 -12.55 0.27 4.39
N MET A 110 -12.45 0.23 5.71
CA MET A 110 -13.63 0.08 6.57
C MET A 110 -14.54 1.29 6.47
N THR A 111 -15.85 1.04 6.38
CA THR A 111 -16.82 2.12 6.55
C THR A 111 -16.74 2.69 7.96
N ARG A 112 -17.31 3.88 8.17
CA ARG A 112 -17.35 4.51 9.48
C ARG A 112 -18.13 3.67 10.50
N GLU A 113 -19.22 3.06 10.06
CA GLU A 113 -20.07 2.16 10.85
C GLU A 113 -19.31 0.89 11.25
N ALA A 114 -18.57 0.28 10.30
CA ALA A 114 -17.73 -0.87 10.57
C ALA A 114 -16.62 -0.56 11.58
N SER A 115 -15.98 0.61 11.42
CA SER A 115 -14.95 1.10 12.33
C SER A 115 -15.50 1.30 13.75
N ASN A 116 -16.67 1.93 13.88
CA ASN A 116 -17.32 2.13 15.18
C ASN A 116 -17.75 0.80 15.84
N CYS A 117 -18.22 -0.16 15.04
CA CYS A 117 -18.58 -1.50 15.54
C CYS A 117 -17.40 -2.21 16.23
N LEU A 118 -16.18 -2.03 15.73
CA LEU A 118 -14.98 -2.65 16.30
C LEU A 118 -14.48 -1.99 17.59
N LEU A 119 -14.90 -0.76 17.90
CA LEU A 119 -14.44 -0.06 19.10
C LEU A 119 -14.73 -0.84 20.37
N LYS A 120 -15.91 -1.48 20.49
CA LYS A 120 -16.26 -2.31 21.65
C LYS A 120 -15.26 -3.46 21.86
N THR A 121 -14.88 -4.16 20.77
CA THR A 121 -13.89 -5.25 20.83
C THR A 121 -12.50 -4.75 21.22
N LEU A 122 -12.16 -3.52 20.84
CA LEU A 122 -10.88 -2.89 21.18
C LEU A 122 -10.85 -2.35 22.62
N GLU A 123 -11.99 -1.99 23.18
CA GLU A 123 -12.12 -1.48 24.56
C GLU A 123 -12.21 -2.59 25.60
N GLU A 124 -12.93 -3.65 25.25
CA GLU A 124 -13.16 -4.80 26.13
C GLU A 124 -12.66 -6.11 25.47
N PRO A 125 -11.36 -6.27 25.33
CA PRO A 125 -10.79 -7.46 24.69
C PRO A 125 -11.03 -8.70 25.52
N THR A 126 -11.49 -9.78 24.92
CA THR A 126 -11.53 -11.09 25.55
C THR A 126 -10.12 -11.65 25.69
N GLY A 127 -9.77 -12.21 26.85
CA GLY A 127 -8.41 -12.47 27.29
C GLY A 127 -7.47 -13.29 26.38
N LYS A 128 -7.99 -13.96 25.35
CA LYS A 128 -7.21 -14.72 24.36
C LYS A 128 -7.49 -14.33 22.92
N ALA A 129 -7.95 -13.10 22.68
CA ALA A 129 -8.24 -12.59 21.36
C ALA A 129 -7.20 -11.56 20.92
N ILE A 130 -6.72 -11.64 19.68
CA ILE A 130 -5.76 -10.72 19.09
C ILE A 130 -6.30 -10.21 17.76
N LEU A 131 -6.43 -8.87 17.64
CA LEU A 131 -6.83 -8.20 16.40
C LEU A 131 -5.61 -7.65 15.67
N ILE A 132 -5.46 -7.95 14.39
CA ILE A 132 -4.38 -7.43 13.55
C ILE A 132 -5.00 -6.62 12.42
N LEU A 133 -4.71 -5.32 12.37
CA LEU A 133 -5.15 -4.44 11.29
C LEU A 133 -3.97 -4.09 10.39
N ILE A 134 -4.19 -4.15 9.08
CA ILE A 134 -3.19 -3.74 8.08
C ILE A 134 -3.74 -2.53 7.31
N THR A 135 -2.95 -1.47 7.24
CA THR A 135 -3.30 -0.28 6.46
C THR A 135 -2.10 0.26 5.68
N SER A 136 -2.37 0.96 4.59
CA SER A 136 -1.35 1.72 3.87
C SER A 136 -1.00 3.04 4.59
N ASN A 137 -1.94 3.60 5.35
CA ASN A 137 -1.78 4.83 6.10
C ASN A 137 -2.69 4.80 7.33
N SER A 138 -2.14 5.01 8.51
CA SER A 138 -2.90 5.04 9.78
C SER A 138 -3.93 6.18 9.84
N ARG A 139 -3.74 7.26 9.08
CA ARG A 139 -4.69 8.39 8.98
C ARG A 139 -6.02 8.04 8.30
N LEU A 140 -6.09 6.89 7.61
CA LEU A 140 -7.33 6.37 7.02
C LEU A 140 -8.26 5.74 8.06
N LEU A 141 -7.75 5.48 9.25
CA LEU A 141 -8.51 4.89 10.37
C LEU A 141 -8.94 5.97 11.34
N LEU A 142 -10.01 5.69 12.08
CA LEU A 142 -10.45 6.56 13.16
C LEU A 142 -9.34 6.68 14.23
N PRO A 143 -9.07 7.89 14.75
CA PRO A 143 -8.07 8.07 15.81
C PRO A 143 -8.34 7.21 17.05
N THR A 144 -9.61 6.91 17.32
CA THR A 144 -10.06 6.02 18.39
C THR A 144 -9.63 4.57 18.22
N ILE A 145 -9.52 4.07 16.99
CA ILE A 145 -8.94 2.74 16.68
C ILE A 145 -7.42 2.80 16.86
N VAL A 146 -6.78 3.80 16.26
CA VAL A 146 -5.31 3.93 16.28
C VAL A 146 -4.78 4.01 17.72
N SER A 147 -5.47 4.75 18.61
CA SER A 147 -5.05 4.91 20.00
C SER A 147 -5.13 3.64 20.84
N ARG A 148 -5.92 2.63 20.43
CA ARG A 148 -6.11 1.35 21.12
C ARG A 148 -5.28 0.20 20.53
N CYS A 149 -4.54 0.47 19.45
CA CYS A 149 -3.70 -0.53 18.82
C CYS A 149 -2.22 -0.27 19.09
N GLN A 150 -1.45 -1.33 19.22
CA GLN A 150 0.00 -1.22 19.15
C GLN A 150 0.41 -0.96 17.70
N LEU A 151 0.83 0.28 17.43
CA LEU A 151 1.24 0.71 16.10
C LEU A 151 2.62 0.17 15.75
N ILE A 152 2.72 -0.55 14.63
CA ILE A 152 3.96 -1.01 14.03
C ILE A 152 4.10 -0.38 12.65
N ASN A 153 5.05 0.53 12.51
CA ASN A 153 5.32 1.23 11.26
C ASN A 153 6.28 0.42 10.38
N PHE A 154 5.82 0.07 9.18
CA PHE A 154 6.63 -0.54 8.15
C PHE A 154 7.26 0.53 7.28
N LEU A 155 8.58 0.56 7.28
CA LEU A 155 9.37 1.47 6.45
C LEU A 155 9.87 0.76 5.19
N PRO A 156 10.21 1.52 4.12
CA PRO A 156 10.87 0.96 2.95
C PRO A 156 12.13 0.17 3.32
N VAL A 157 12.31 -0.97 2.66
CA VAL A 157 13.44 -1.88 2.85
C VAL A 157 14.63 -1.39 2.04
N LYS A 158 15.84 -1.58 2.53
CA LYS A 158 17.07 -1.21 1.82
C LYS A 158 17.20 -1.99 0.50
N GLU A 159 17.68 -1.33 -0.54
CA GLU A 159 17.88 -1.95 -1.86
C GLU A 159 18.76 -3.20 -1.79
N SER A 160 19.81 -3.17 -0.97
CA SER A 160 20.70 -4.32 -0.75
C SER A 160 19.99 -5.54 -0.16
N GLU A 161 19.00 -5.33 0.72
CA GLU A 161 18.20 -6.42 1.29
C GLU A 161 17.20 -6.96 0.27
N ILE A 162 16.60 -6.08 -0.54
CA ILE A 162 15.72 -6.48 -1.63
C ILE A 162 16.51 -7.27 -2.66
N LYS A 163 17.67 -6.75 -3.13
CA LYS A 163 18.53 -7.43 -4.10
C LYS A 163 18.90 -8.84 -3.62
N LYS A 164 19.28 -9.00 -2.36
CA LYS A 164 19.57 -10.32 -1.75
C LYS A 164 18.35 -11.24 -1.71
N GLY A 165 17.18 -10.68 -1.39
CA GLY A 165 15.94 -11.46 -1.26
C GLY A 165 15.32 -11.90 -2.57
N ILE A 166 15.64 -11.24 -3.70
CA ILE A 166 15.11 -11.55 -5.02
C ILE A 166 16.19 -12.04 -6.00
N SER A 167 17.41 -12.32 -5.50
CA SER A 167 18.51 -12.80 -6.35
C SER A 167 18.08 -14.07 -7.07
N ASP A 168 17.68 -13.91 -8.32
CA ASP A 168 17.43 -14.99 -9.26
C ASP A 168 18.60 -15.06 -10.23
N LYS A 169 19.21 -16.24 -10.35
CA LYS A 169 20.36 -16.48 -11.24
C LYS A 169 20.01 -16.38 -12.73
N SER A 170 18.72 -16.28 -13.05
CA SER A 170 18.23 -16.24 -14.44
C SER A 170 18.20 -14.83 -15.06
N LEU A 171 18.33 -13.78 -14.23
CA LEU A 171 18.25 -12.38 -14.70
C LEU A 171 19.65 -11.73 -14.76
N ASP A 172 19.82 -10.88 -15.77
CA ASP A 172 21.01 -10.04 -15.87
C ASP A 172 21.04 -9.00 -14.73
N ASP A 173 22.22 -8.68 -14.25
CA ASP A 173 22.45 -7.79 -13.09
C ASP A 173 21.91 -6.37 -13.32
N LYS A 174 21.83 -5.94 -14.59
CA LYS A 174 21.28 -4.64 -15.00
C LYS A 174 19.77 -4.59 -14.78
N THR A 175 19.03 -5.58 -15.27
CA THR A 175 17.56 -5.70 -15.08
C THR A 175 17.21 -5.87 -13.61
N LEU A 176 17.95 -6.69 -12.88
CA LEU A 176 17.78 -6.86 -11.43
C LEU A 176 17.96 -5.53 -10.68
N SER A 177 19.00 -4.77 -11.00
CA SER A 177 19.26 -3.47 -10.38
C SER A 177 18.17 -2.45 -10.73
N GLN A 178 17.65 -2.47 -11.94
CA GLN A 178 16.51 -1.64 -12.36
C GLN A 178 15.24 -1.98 -11.57
N ILE A 179 14.90 -3.25 -11.43
CA ILE A 179 13.74 -3.73 -10.64
C ILE A 179 13.86 -3.27 -9.19
N VAL A 180 15.01 -3.47 -8.56
CA VAL A 180 15.27 -3.07 -7.17
C VAL A 180 15.06 -1.58 -7.01
N ARG A 181 15.64 -0.76 -7.88
CA ARG A 181 15.53 0.69 -7.85
C ARG A 181 14.08 1.16 -8.03
N LEU A 182 13.38 0.68 -9.06
CA LEU A 182 11.99 1.05 -9.35
C LEU A 182 11.01 0.55 -8.28
N SER A 183 11.34 -0.50 -7.55
CA SER A 183 10.54 -0.96 -6.41
C SER A 183 10.51 0.05 -5.25
N ASN A 184 11.46 0.98 -5.18
CA ASN A 184 11.55 2.04 -4.18
C ASN A 184 11.38 1.51 -2.74
N GLY A 185 12.17 0.50 -2.38
CA GLY A 185 12.13 -0.09 -1.05
C GLY A 185 10.91 -0.96 -0.76
N ARG A 186 10.12 -1.37 -1.78
CA ARG A 186 8.91 -2.19 -1.66
C ARG A 186 9.14 -3.61 -2.20
N PRO A 187 9.51 -4.58 -1.37
CA PRO A 187 9.86 -5.93 -1.81
C PRO A 187 8.76 -6.63 -2.60
N GLY A 188 7.50 -6.43 -2.21
CA GLY A 188 6.36 -7.01 -2.93
C GLY A 188 6.22 -6.48 -4.36
N LEU A 189 6.56 -5.21 -4.59
CA LEU A 189 6.57 -4.61 -5.93
C LEU A 189 7.73 -5.16 -6.76
N ALA A 190 8.91 -5.33 -6.15
CA ALA A 190 10.04 -5.97 -6.81
C ALA A 190 9.71 -7.39 -7.28
N ILE A 191 9.03 -8.18 -6.43
CA ILE A 191 8.56 -9.53 -6.79
C ILE A 191 7.53 -9.48 -7.94
N GLN A 192 6.63 -8.49 -7.94
CA GLN A 192 5.68 -8.34 -9.05
C GLN A 192 6.39 -8.05 -10.37
N TYR A 193 7.37 -7.14 -10.40
CA TYR A 193 8.18 -6.85 -11.59
C TYR A 193 9.01 -8.06 -12.06
N LEU A 194 9.44 -8.94 -11.15
CA LEU A 194 10.12 -10.17 -11.49
C LEU A 194 9.17 -11.16 -12.20
N ASN A 195 7.96 -11.31 -11.67
CA ASN A 195 6.98 -12.27 -12.19
C ASN A 195 6.33 -11.76 -13.48
N ASP A 196 6.25 -10.46 -13.67
CA ASP A 196 5.62 -9.82 -14.82
C ASP A 196 6.42 -8.60 -15.26
N GLN A 197 7.29 -8.81 -16.25
CA GLN A 197 8.11 -7.75 -16.82
C GLN A 197 7.30 -6.72 -17.63
N SER A 198 6.08 -7.08 -18.08
CA SER A 198 5.21 -6.14 -18.80
C SER A 198 4.84 -4.93 -17.96
N LEU A 199 4.80 -5.07 -16.63
CA LEU A 199 4.57 -3.96 -15.69
C LEU A 199 5.66 -2.88 -15.76
N LEU A 200 6.91 -3.28 -16.03
CA LEU A 200 8.01 -2.33 -16.22
C LEU A 200 7.87 -1.57 -17.56
N GLU A 201 7.47 -2.30 -18.60
CA GLU A 201 7.22 -1.69 -19.91
C GLU A 201 6.07 -0.70 -19.85
N ASP A 202 4.97 -1.06 -19.17
CA ASP A 202 3.81 -0.20 -19.00
C ASP A 202 4.14 1.04 -18.16
N GLN A 203 4.96 0.89 -17.13
CA GLN A 203 5.49 2.03 -16.38
C GLN A 203 6.31 2.97 -17.26
N ASN A 204 7.21 2.43 -18.09
CA ASN A 204 8.01 3.22 -19.03
C ASN A 204 7.12 3.92 -20.08
N LYS A 205 6.07 3.25 -20.61
CA LYS A 205 5.09 3.85 -21.52
C LYS A 205 4.36 5.03 -20.85
N ILE A 206 3.95 4.88 -19.58
CA ILE A 206 3.28 5.95 -18.82
C ILE A 206 4.20 7.16 -18.64
N ILE A 207 5.47 6.95 -18.32
CA ILE A 207 6.45 8.05 -18.19
C ILE A 207 6.70 8.72 -19.55
N SER A 208 6.92 7.94 -20.61
CA SER A 208 7.07 8.50 -21.96
C SER A 208 5.83 9.26 -22.43
N GLN A 209 4.63 8.83 -22.02
CA GLN A 209 3.40 9.56 -22.29
C GLN A 209 3.33 10.87 -21.50
N LEU A 210 3.78 10.90 -20.24
CA LEU A 210 3.91 12.15 -19.47
C LEU A 210 4.82 13.14 -20.18
N GLU A 211 6.01 12.71 -20.64
CA GLU A 211 6.95 13.56 -21.36
C GLU A 211 6.34 14.19 -22.62
N LYS A 212 5.49 13.45 -23.34
CA LYS A 212 4.73 13.98 -24.48
C LYS A 212 3.71 15.01 -24.01
N LEU A 213 2.91 14.70 -22.97
CA LEU A 213 1.90 15.59 -22.42
C LEU A 213 2.46 16.94 -21.97
N LEU A 214 3.69 16.96 -21.43
CA LEU A 214 4.36 18.21 -21.03
C LEU A 214 4.63 19.18 -22.20
N ARG A 215 4.67 18.65 -23.43
CA ARG A 215 4.92 19.42 -24.66
C ARG A 215 3.64 19.72 -25.45
N MET A 216 2.52 19.07 -25.10
CA MET A 216 1.22 19.22 -25.76
C MET A 216 0.48 20.47 -25.27
N ASP A 217 -0.45 20.94 -26.09
CA ASP A 217 -1.36 22.00 -25.70
C ASP A 217 -2.41 21.49 -24.67
N ILE A 218 -3.19 22.43 -24.13
CA ILE A 218 -4.14 22.11 -23.07
C ILE A 218 -5.32 21.26 -23.57
N ASN A 219 -5.70 21.36 -24.83
CA ASN A 219 -6.82 20.60 -25.42
C ASN A 219 -6.44 19.12 -25.53
N ASP A 220 -5.21 18.83 -26.00
CA ASP A 220 -4.68 17.46 -26.08
C ASP A 220 -4.54 16.83 -24.69
N ARG A 221 -4.10 17.61 -23.69
CA ARG A 221 -4.06 17.16 -22.28
C ARG A 221 -5.44 16.81 -21.76
N TYR A 222 -6.48 17.58 -22.09
CA TYR A 222 -7.86 17.27 -21.68
C TYR A 222 -8.40 16.02 -22.38
N GLN A 223 -8.08 15.79 -23.65
CA GLN A 223 -8.45 14.56 -24.35
C GLN A 223 -7.79 13.32 -23.69
N TYR A 224 -6.55 13.45 -23.25
CA TYR A 224 -5.89 12.39 -22.49
C TYR A 224 -6.58 12.14 -21.15
N VAL A 225 -6.92 13.20 -20.41
CA VAL A 225 -7.66 13.11 -19.15
C VAL A 225 -9.00 12.40 -19.33
N GLU A 226 -9.74 12.70 -20.38
CA GLU A 226 -11.03 12.05 -20.66
C GLU A 226 -10.91 10.53 -20.81
N LYS A 227 -9.79 10.06 -21.39
CA LYS A 227 -9.51 8.62 -21.54
C LYS A 227 -9.20 7.96 -20.20
N ILE A 228 -8.31 8.57 -19.40
CA ILE A 228 -7.87 7.96 -18.12
C ILE A 228 -8.90 8.09 -17.00
N ALA A 229 -9.78 9.11 -17.06
CA ALA A 229 -10.81 9.31 -16.05
C ALA A 229 -11.89 8.21 -16.02
N LYS A 230 -12.01 7.43 -17.10
CA LYS A 230 -12.94 6.28 -17.19
C LYS A 230 -12.53 5.12 -16.30
N ASP A 231 -11.23 5.00 -15.99
CA ASP A 231 -10.64 3.95 -15.14
C ASP A 231 -9.90 4.61 -13.96
N VAL A 232 -10.65 4.89 -12.90
CA VAL A 232 -10.11 5.58 -11.71
C VAL A 232 -8.95 4.83 -11.05
N PRO A 233 -8.98 3.50 -10.85
CA PRO A 233 -7.83 2.74 -10.36
C PRO A 233 -6.57 2.95 -11.21
N LYS A 234 -6.69 2.88 -12.53
CA LYS A 234 -5.59 3.10 -13.47
C LYS A 234 -5.11 4.57 -13.45
N ALA A 235 -6.02 5.53 -13.38
CA ALA A 235 -5.66 6.95 -13.24
C ALA A 235 -4.83 7.19 -11.97
N ARG A 236 -5.19 6.60 -10.84
CA ARG A 236 -4.42 6.69 -9.59
C ARG A 236 -3.03 6.05 -9.69
N GLN A 237 -2.93 4.94 -10.41
CA GLN A 237 -1.63 4.32 -10.70
C GLN A 237 -0.75 5.25 -11.54
N ILE A 238 -1.30 5.89 -12.58
CA ILE A 238 -0.61 6.88 -13.41
C ILE A 238 -0.13 8.05 -12.55
N LEU A 239 -0.99 8.62 -11.70
CA LEU A 239 -0.63 9.72 -10.80
C LEU A 239 0.50 9.34 -9.85
N ASN A 240 0.56 8.10 -9.39
CA ASN A 240 1.64 7.64 -8.53
C ASN A 240 2.99 7.61 -9.30
N TYR A 241 3.02 7.21 -10.56
CA TYR A 241 4.23 7.27 -11.39
C TYR A 241 4.65 8.72 -11.66
N TRP A 242 3.71 9.62 -11.98
CA TRP A 242 3.99 11.04 -12.16
C TRP A 242 4.52 11.70 -10.90
N LEU A 243 3.97 11.33 -9.74
CA LEU A 243 4.45 11.82 -8.44
C LEU A 243 5.93 11.53 -8.24
N PHE A 244 6.37 10.30 -8.55
CA PHE A 244 7.79 9.94 -8.44
C PHE A 244 8.65 10.64 -9.49
N TRP A 245 8.16 10.82 -10.70
CA TRP A 245 8.89 11.53 -11.73
C TRP A 245 9.11 13.01 -11.36
N PHE A 246 8.08 13.73 -10.89
CA PHE A 246 8.24 15.11 -10.42
C PHE A 246 9.06 15.21 -9.13
N ARG A 247 9.00 14.21 -8.24
CA ARG A 247 9.91 14.09 -7.09
C ARG A 247 11.36 13.98 -7.56
N ASP A 248 11.63 13.20 -8.59
CA ASP A 248 12.98 13.04 -9.13
C ASP A 248 13.51 14.35 -9.69
N LEU A 249 12.68 15.14 -10.37
CA LEU A 249 13.07 16.51 -10.78
C LEU A 249 13.39 17.41 -9.58
N LEU A 250 12.63 17.30 -8.50
CA LEU A 250 12.91 18.04 -7.26
C LEU A 250 14.25 17.61 -6.65
N LEU A 251 14.55 16.31 -6.61
CA LEU A 251 15.83 15.78 -6.13
C LEU A 251 17.01 16.24 -6.99
N LEU A 252 16.86 16.24 -8.30
CA LEU A 252 17.86 16.78 -9.23
C LEU A 252 18.12 18.27 -9.01
N GLY A 253 17.04 19.04 -8.74
CA GLY A 253 17.13 20.48 -8.46
C GLY A 253 17.77 20.78 -7.09
N THR A 254 17.73 19.84 -6.14
CA THR A 254 18.34 19.98 -4.81
C THR A 254 19.71 19.31 -4.69
N GLY A 255 20.26 18.75 -5.78
CA GLY A 255 21.62 18.18 -5.80
C GLY A 255 21.70 16.74 -5.27
N CYS A 256 20.63 15.98 -5.29
CA CYS A 256 20.56 14.58 -4.83
C CYS A 256 20.31 13.59 -5.99
N PRO A 257 21.21 13.48 -7.00
CA PRO A 257 21.00 12.61 -8.16
C PRO A 257 20.97 11.12 -7.82
N ASP A 258 21.65 10.71 -6.75
CA ASP A 258 21.73 9.29 -6.34
C ASP A 258 20.37 8.72 -5.89
N LEU A 259 19.41 9.60 -5.53
CA LEU A 259 18.09 9.21 -5.07
C LEU A 259 17.03 9.19 -6.18
N VAL A 260 17.41 9.50 -7.43
CA VAL A 260 16.51 9.56 -8.60
C VAL A 260 16.15 8.14 -9.03
N LEU A 261 14.86 7.86 -9.21
CA LEU A 261 14.35 6.58 -9.68
C LEU A 261 14.37 6.48 -11.21
N TYR A 262 13.92 7.54 -11.89
CA TYR A 262 13.78 7.59 -13.34
C TYR A 262 14.93 8.34 -14.00
N SER A 263 15.77 7.65 -14.75
CA SER A 263 16.82 8.29 -15.55
C SER A 263 16.28 9.24 -16.63
N GLN A 264 15.05 9.00 -17.09
CA GLN A 264 14.32 9.86 -18.03
C GLN A 264 14.07 11.27 -17.48
N ALA A 265 14.11 11.49 -16.17
CA ALA A 265 13.98 12.82 -15.58
C ALA A 265 15.25 13.69 -15.76
N LEU A 266 16.42 13.11 -16.02
CA LEU A 266 17.69 13.83 -16.12
C LEU A 266 17.69 14.97 -17.16
N PRO A 267 17.16 14.80 -18.40
CA PRO A 267 17.14 15.87 -19.39
C PRO A 267 16.29 17.08 -18.99
N TYR A 268 15.38 16.91 -18.03
CA TYR A 268 14.47 17.96 -17.56
C TYR A 268 14.97 18.69 -16.31
N LYS A 269 16.21 18.42 -15.89
CA LYS A 269 16.83 19.13 -14.77
C LYS A 269 16.83 20.64 -15.02
N GLY A 270 16.24 21.41 -14.09
CA GLY A 270 16.16 22.88 -14.23
C GLY A 270 14.98 23.40 -15.05
N SER A 271 14.16 22.53 -15.68
CA SER A 271 12.99 22.96 -16.44
C SER A 271 11.89 23.60 -15.58
N TYR A 272 11.89 23.31 -14.29
CA TYR A 272 10.93 23.85 -13.32
C TYR A 272 11.63 24.45 -12.12
N SER A 273 11.09 25.54 -11.56
CA SER A 273 11.54 26.06 -10.28
C SER A 273 11.13 25.12 -9.12
N LEU A 274 11.90 25.11 -8.03
CA LEU A 274 11.59 24.29 -6.85
C LEU A 274 10.21 24.57 -6.25
N PRO A 275 9.72 25.84 -6.16
CA PRO A 275 8.36 26.13 -5.71
C PRO A 275 7.29 25.51 -6.64
N LYS A 276 7.50 25.58 -7.96
CA LYS A 276 6.58 25.00 -8.96
C LYS A 276 6.51 23.47 -8.82
N LEU A 277 7.66 22.80 -8.68
CA LEU A 277 7.70 21.35 -8.45
C LEU A 277 6.98 20.94 -7.17
N LYS A 278 7.17 21.67 -6.07
CA LYS A 278 6.43 21.44 -4.82
C LYS A 278 4.93 21.59 -5.01
N LYS A 279 4.49 22.60 -5.76
CA LYS A 279 3.07 22.83 -6.07
C LYS A 279 2.49 21.68 -6.89
N ILE A 280 3.17 21.25 -7.95
CA ILE A 280 2.76 20.11 -8.79
C ILE A 280 2.63 18.84 -7.93
N ILE A 281 3.64 18.51 -7.11
CA ILE A 281 3.63 17.35 -6.22
C ILE A 281 2.44 17.39 -5.25
N GLN A 282 2.14 18.55 -4.67
CA GLN A 282 1.00 18.73 -3.79
C GLN A 282 -0.33 18.56 -4.52
N THR A 283 -0.43 19.09 -5.74
CA THR A 283 -1.63 18.96 -6.59
C THR A 283 -1.86 17.52 -7.00
N ILE A 284 -0.81 16.77 -7.38
CA ILE A 284 -0.93 15.32 -7.68
C ILE A 284 -1.47 14.55 -6.46
N LYS A 285 -0.91 14.79 -5.26
CA LYS A 285 -1.38 14.15 -4.02
C LYS A 285 -2.83 14.50 -3.70
N LYS A 286 -3.24 15.75 -3.90
CA LYS A 286 -4.60 16.22 -3.69
C LYS A 286 -5.56 15.58 -4.69
N THR A 287 -5.15 15.48 -5.96
CA THR A 287 -5.91 14.80 -7.01
C THR A 287 -6.07 13.30 -6.71
N ASP A 288 -5.02 12.59 -6.29
CA ASP A 288 -5.13 11.17 -5.87
C ASP A 288 -6.09 10.99 -4.70
N TRP A 289 -6.07 11.91 -3.73
CA TRP A 289 -7.04 11.91 -2.63
C TRP A 289 -8.47 12.14 -3.13
N TYR A 290 -8.69 13.06 -4.07
CA TYR A 290 -10.00 13.27 -4.69
C TYR A 290 -10.48 12.02 -5.44
N LEU A 291 -9.61 11.35 -6.19
CA LEU A 291 -9.93 10.11 -6.90
C LEU A 291 -10.23 8.93 -5.96
N SER A 292 -9.82 9.00 -4.71
CA SER A 292 -10.19 7.99 -3.70
C SER A 292 -11.62 8.14 -3.19
N ASN A 293 -12.27 9.27 -3.46
CA ASN A 293 -13.63 9.58 -3.03
C ASN A 293 -14.59 9.48 -4.23
N SER A 294 -15.52 8.53 -4.19
CA SER A 294 -16.46 8.26 -5.28
C SER A 294 -17.47 9.39 -5.56
N SER A 295 -17.64 10.34 -4.62
CA SER A 295 -18.54 11.50 -4.80
C SER A 295 -17.89 12.64 -5.59
N ILE A 296 -16.59 12.59 -5.88
CA ILE A 296 -15.89 13.64 -6.63
C ILE A 296 -15.78 13.26 -8.11
N ASN A 297 -16.01 14.23 -8.99
CA ASN A 297 -15.84 14.05 -10.42
C ASN A 297 -14.35 13.86 -10.78
N ALA A 298 -13.99 12.63 -11.13
CA ALA A 298 -12.62 12.25 -11.44
C ALA A 298 -12.03 13.04 -12.61
N ARG A 299 -12.83 13.27 -13.68
CA ARG A 299 -12.39 14.02 -14.85
C ARG A 299 -12.00 15.45 -14.48
N LEU A 300 -12.86 16.17 -13.77
CA LEU A 300 -12.60 17.54 -13.34
C LEU A 300 -11.36 17.64 -12.44
N ALA A 301 -11.18 16.71 -11.51
CA ALA A 301 -10.00 16.70 -10.65
C ALA A 301 -8.69 16.52 -11.45
N LEU A 302 -8.70 15.69 -12.48
CA LEU A 302 -7.56 15.47 -13.37
C LEU A 302 -7.34 16.68 -14.32
N GLU A 303 -8.38 17.31 -14.84
CA GLU A 303 -8.29 18.52 -15.67
C GLU A 303 -7.63 19.68 -14.91
N VAL A 304 -8.00 19.88 -13.64
CA VAL A 304 -7.35 20.89 -12.77
C VAL A 304 -5.85 20.58 -12.58
N LEU A 305 -5.47 19.30 -12.46
CA LEU A 305 -4.06 18.93 -12.40
C LEU A 305 -3.31 19.31 -13.69
N MET A 306 -3.94 19.13 -14.86
CA MET A 306 -3.31 19.47 -16.16
C MET A 306 -2.99 20.95 -16.33
N LEU A 307 -3.70 21.84 -15.63
CA LEU A 307 -3.39 23.27 -15.61
C LEU A 307 -2.12 23.60 -14.81
N GLU A 308 -1.74 22.72 -13.89
CA GLU A 308 -0.56 22.93 -13.03
C GLU A 308 0.73 22.33 -13.60
N ILE A 309 0.62 21.33 -14.45
CA ILE A 309 1.76 20.67 -15.09
C ILE A 309 2.15 21.42 -16.36
#